data_024dd968bec0722dcf0945926504cd2b
#
_entry.id   024dd968bec0722dcf0945926504cd2b
#
_cell.length_a   1.000
_cell.length_b   1.000
_cell.length_c   1.000
_cell.angle_alpha   90.00
_cell.angle_beta   90.00
_cell.angle_gamma   90.00
#
_symmetry.space_group_name_H-M   'P 1'
#
loop_
_entity.id
_entity.type
_entity.pdbx_description
1 polymer ?
#
loop_
_entity_poly.entity_id
_entity_poly.type
_entity_poly.pdbx_seq_one_letter_code
_entity_poly.pdbx_strand_id
1 'polypeptide(L)'
;MKKSLLLIALLCPLWLFAQSESDYRTIKGVVMDSVTNETLIGATVMIDPDAAEAKNLGPKGTITDFDGKFELKVPKAVKYVVVSFVGYKNAKLDVTKTTEFKVMLQPDQEQLTEVVVTGYQQIEKRKVTSAIQTVKMDDIKRIGVASIDQLLEGQVAGMTSIPTNGAPGAPNKMRIRSTVSLTGSTDPLWVLDGMILEGNDIPANFSDKDNIDNLYNTSIAGVNPADIEDITILKDAAATAIYGARAANGVIVVTTKKGKAGKMRVNASGSVFYTLKPDLDKLNLMNASEKVDFELGLAAQKNLTYRSDYGSARILNKYGQLETLQNNGFDAISTEAQNEINKLRKSGVDWGDEVYRNALNQQYNLSISGGGELANYYFSAGYYNEEGTT
;
A
#
# COMPACT_ATOMS: atom_id res chain seq x y z
N MET A 1 67.18 -61.83 2.89
CA MET A 1 66.63 -60.66 3.62
C MET A 1 65.86 -59.64 2.78
N LYS A 2 65.97 -59.53 1.47
CA LYS A 2 65.24 -58.51 0.62
C LYS A 2 63.80 -58.95 0.28
N LYS A 3 63.43 -60.21 0.31
CA LYS A 3 62.07 -60.70 -0.04
C LYS A 3 61.09 -60.65 1.15
N SER A 4 61.54 -60.65 2.38
CA SER A 4 60.67 -60.52 3.58
C SER A 4 60.21 -59.05 3.79
N LEU A 5 61.00 -58.08 3.36
CA LEU A 5 60.67 -56.67 3.52
C LEU A 5 59.55 -56.21 2.51
N LEU A 6 59.48 -56.89 1.37
CA LEU A 6 58.45 -56.61 0.36
C LEU A 6 57.06 -57.14 0.73
N LEU A 7 57.02 -58.27 1.53
CA LEU A 7 55.76 -58.83 2.00
C LEU A 7 55.12 -57.99 3.12
N ILE A 8 55.97 -57.35 3.97
CA ILE A 8 55.49 -56.46 5.05
C ILE A 8 54.97 -55.13 4.46
N ALA A 9 55.52 -54.62 3.38
CA ALA A 9 55.05 -53.42 2.70
C ALA A 9 53.73 -53.62 1.95
N LEU A 10 53.36 -54.85 1.53
CA LEU A 10 52.12 -55.17 0.84
C LEU A 10 50.92 -55.38 1.79
N LEU A 11 51.20 -55.67 3.07
CA LEU A 11 50.17 -55.84 4.10
C LEU A 11 49.77 -54.56 4.84
N CYS A 12 50.56 -53.46 4.67
CA CYS A 12 50.31 -52.20 5.35
C CYS A 12 49.08 -51.42 4.86
N PRO A 13 48.62 -51.48 3.60
CA PRO A 13 47.41 -50.74 3.17
C PRO A 13 46.10 -51.37 3.58
N LEU A 14 46.07 -52.63 4.04
CA LEU A 14 44.84 -53.29 4.48
C LEU A 14 44.43 -52.92 5.90
N TRP A 15 45.30 -52.31 6.68
CA TRP A 15 44.96 -51.86 8.04
C TRP A 15 44.39 -50.43 8.09
N LEU A 16 44.51 -49.65 7.02
CA LEU A 16 43.99 -48.27 6.97
C LEU A 16 42.50 -48.18 6.59
N PHE A 17 41.87 -49.25 6.13
CA PHE A 17 40.43 -49.27 5.79
C PHE A 17 39.50 -49.80 6.86
N ALA A 18 40.02 -50.25 8.02
CA ALA A 18 39.22 -50.85 9.08
C ALA A 18 38.80 -49.88 10.22
N GLN A 19 38.99 -48.56 10.06
CA GLN A 19 38.76 -47.57 11.13
C GLN A 19 37.69 -46.54 10.80
N SER A 20 36.57 -46.88 10.19
CA SER A 20 35.54 -45.88 9.86
C SER A 20 34.11 -46.21 10.35
N GLU A 21 33.86 -47.36 10.98
CA GLU A 21 32.48 -47.73 11.39
C GLU A 21 32.12 -47.41 12.86
N SER A 22 33.09 -46.99 13.68
CA SER A 22 32.87 -46.76 15.10
C SER A 22 32.45 -45.32 15.50
N ASP A 23 32.50 -44.38 14.59
CA ASP A 23 32.22 -42.94 14.89
C ASP A 23 30.79 -42.49 14.65
N TYR A 24 29.95 -43.37 14.20
CA TYR A 24 28.52 -43.09 13.96
C TYR A 24 27.65 -43.87 14.94
N ARG A 25 26.51 -43.31 15.31
CA ARG A 25 25.40 -43.99 15.97
C ARG A 25 24.17 -43.95 15.10
N THR A 26 23.37 -44.99 15.12
CA THR A 26 22.09 -45.03 14.44
C THR A 26 20.99 -44.68 15.42
N ILE A 27 20.20 -43.67 15.12
CA ILE A 27 19.01 -43.30 15.88
C ILE A 27 17.77 -43.72 15.10
N LYS A 28 16.78 -44.23 15.82
CA LYS A 28 15.50 -44.67 15.27
C LYS A 28 14.36 -44.04 16.06
N GLY A 29 13.21 -43.88 15.43
CA GLY A 29 12.06 -43.40 16.18
C GLY A 29 10.82 -43.31 15.33
N VAL A 30 9.74 -42.88 15.97
CA VAL A 30 8.44 -42.61 15.32
C VAL A 30 8.04 -41.19 15.63
N VAL A 31 7.56 -40.49 14.60
CA VAL A 31 7.03 -39.11 14.72
C VAL A 31 5.51 -39.16 14.64
N MET A 32 4.86 -38.57 15.63
CA MET A 32 3.40 -38.58 15.78
C MET A 32 2.88 -37.17 16.10
N ASP A 33 1.63 -36.92 15.77
CA ASP A 33 0.90 -35.75 16.22
C ASP A 33 0.55 -35.88 17.71
N SER A 34 0.80 -34.84 18.50
CA SER A 34 0.51 -34.81 19.94
C SER A 34 -0.98 -34.76 20.29
N VAL A 35 -1.86 -34.37 19.35
CA VAL A 35 -3.31 -34.21 19.55
C VAL A 35 -4.06 -35.43 19.04
N THR A 36 -3.79 -35.86 17.81
CA THR A 36 -4.52 -36.97 17.15
C THR A 36 -3.87 -38.33 17.43
N ASN A 37 -2.61 -38.36 17.87
CA ASN A 37 -1.75 -39.56 17.99
C ASN A 37 -1.56 -40.32 16.65
N GLU A 38 -1.80 -39.67 15.52
CA GLU A 38 -1.54 -40.21 14.20
C GLU A 38 -0.06 -40.07 13.83
N THR A 39 0.46 -41.00 13.04
CA THR A 39 1.83 -40.95 12.55
C THR A 39 2.01 -39.91 11.46
N LEU A 40 3.09 -39.12 11.54
CA LEU A 40 3.38 -38.06 10.56
C LEU A 40 4.33 -38.60 9.48
N ILE A 41 3.78 -38.75 8.27
CA ILE A 41 4.48 -39.21 7.07
C ILE A 41 5.23 -38.04 6.43
N GLY A 42 6.51 -38.24 6.11
CA GLY A 42 7.31 -37.22 5.42
C GLY A 42 7.84 -36.11 6.34
N ALA A 43 7.79 -36.31 7.67
CA ALA A 43 8.46 -35.41 8.61
C ALA A 43 9.98 -35.49 8.42
N THR A 44 10.63 -34.33 8.41
CA THR A 44 12.07 -34.22 8.18
C THR A 44 12.82 -34.33 9.52
N VAL A 45 13.80 -35.22 9.58
CA VAL A 45 14.69 -35.43 10.73
C VAL A 45 16.10 -35.07 10.30
N MET A 46 16.69 -33.99 10.80
CA MET A 46 18.00 -33.51 10.38
C MET A 46 18.90 -33.16 11.56
N ILE A 47 20.21 -33.20 11.32
CA ILE A 47 21.19 -32.71 12.31
C ILE A 47 20.94 -31.20 12.49
N ASP A 48 20.96 -30.72 13.73
CA ASP A 48 20.78 -29.31 14.06
C ASP A 48 21.78 -28.44 13.26
N PRO A 49 21.31 -27.59 12.32
CA PRO A 49 22.18 -26.78 11.47
C PRO A 49 22.95 -25.71 12.25
N ASP A 50 22.47 -25.34 13.43
CA ASP A 50 23.11 -24.32 14.28
C ASP A 50 24.18 -24.91 15.20
N ALA A 51 24.33 -26.23 15.22
CA ALA A 51 25.37 -26.90 16.02
C ALA A 51 26.76 -26.67 15.38
N ALA A 52 27.74 -26.27 16.20
CA ALA A 52 29.10 -26.00 15.74
C ALA A 52 29.72 -27.20 15.02
N GLU A 53 29.34 -28.42 15.43
CA GLU A 53 29.78 -29.68 14.87
C GLU A 53 29.18 -30.00 13.49
N ALA A 54 28.05 -29.34 13.12
CA ALA A 54 27.36 -29.57 11.85
C ALA A 54 28.01 -28.84 10.67
N LYS A 55 28.79 -27.76 10.92
CA LYS A 55 29.36 -26.91 9.88
C LYS A 55 30.28 -27.63 8.86
N ASN A 56 30.88 -28.76 9.27
CA ASN A 56 31.79 -29.53 8.41
C ASN A 56 31.17 -30.82 7.84
N LEU A 57 29.91 -31.13 8.15
CA LEU A 57 29.32 -32.43 7.83
C LEU A 57 28.34 -32.40 6.63
N GLY A 58 27.97 -31.21 6.15
CA GLY A 58 26.89 -31.04 5.18
C GLY A 58 25.53 -31.43 5.76
N PRO A 59 24.42 -31.10 5.08
CA PRO A 59 23.07 -31.40 5.55
C PRO A 59 22.84 -32.92 5.49
N LYS A 60 22.85 -33.58 6.64
CA LYS A 60 22.46 -34.97 6.78
C LYS A 60 21.13 -35.04 7.49
N GLY A 61 20.14 -35.57 6.81
CA GLY A 61 18.80 -35.79 7.33
C GLY A 61 18.13 -37.00 6.66
N THR A 62 17.00 -37.39 7.20
CA THR A 62 16.11 -38.42 6.66
C THR A 62 14.66 -37.92 6.76
N ILE A 63 13.73 -38.59 6.09
CA ILE A 63 12.29 -38.33 6.20
C ILE A 63 11.62 -39.56 6.81
N THR A 64 10.49 -39.37 7.47
CA THR A 64 9.68 -40.47 8.01
C THR A 64 8.97 -41.22 6.90
N ASP A 65 8.85 -42.55 7.07
CA ASP A 65 8.11 -43.44 6.17
C ASP A 65 6.60 -43.39 6.39
N PHE A 66 5.84 -44.28 5.72
CA PHE A 66 4.38 -44.38 5.82
C PHE A 66 3.85 -44.71 7.22
N ASP A 67 4.68 -45.34 8.08
CA ASP A 67 4.38 -45.60 9.47
C ASP A 67 4.86 -44.50 10.40
N GLY A 68 5.37 -43.37 9.87
CA GLY A 68 5.97 -42.27 10.62
C GLY A 68 7.32 -42.64 11.24
N LYS A 69 7.96 -43.76 10.84
CA LYS A 69 9.24 -44.21 11.37
C LYS A 69 10.41 -43.57 10.63
N PHE A 70 11.50 -43.34 11.35
CA PHE A 70 12.75 -42.84 10.76
C PHE A 70 13.94 -43.60 11.28
N GLU A 71 14.99 -43.67 10.47
CA GLU A 71 16.31 -44.16 10.83
C GLU A 71 17.35 -43.18 10.27
N LEU A 72 18.24 -42.67 11.13
CA LEU A 72 19.29 -41.74 10.77
C LEU A 72 20.62 -42.10 11.39
N LYS A 73 21.68 -42.19 10.59
CA LYS A 73 23.07 -42.35 11.06
C LYS A 73 23.65 -40.97 11.38
N VAL A 74 23.98 -40.75 12.65
CA VAL A 74 24.46 -39.50 13.19
C VAL A 74 25.87 -39.68 13.78
N PRO A 75 26.86 -38.81 13.49
CA PRO A 75 28.15 -38.82 14.14
C PRO A 75 28.02 -38.70 15.65
N LYS A 76 28.86 -39.42 16.39
CA LYS A 76 28.85 -39.39 17.88
C LYS A 76 29.08 -38.01 18.47
N ALA A 77 29.75 -37.10 17.72
CA ALA A 77 30.00 -35.73 18.11
C ALA A 77 28.71 -34.87 18.14
N VAL A 78 27.68 -35.24 17.38
CA VAL A 78 26.41 -34.46 17.28
C VAL A 78 25.57 -34.72 18.53
N LYS A 79 25.13 -33.65 19.18
CA LYS A 79 24.33 -33.72 20.42
C LYS A 79 22.83 -33.61 20.12
N TYR A 80 22.44 -32.84 19.11
CA TYR A 80 21.04 -32.53 18.85
C TYR A 80 20.65 -32.83 17.42
N VAL A 81 19.42 -33.31 17.27
CA VAL A 81 18.73 -33.51 15.99
C VAL A 81 17.41 -32.77 16.04
N VAL A 82 17.03 -32.14 14.97
CA VAL A 82 15.78 -31.39 14.84
C VAL A 82 14.80 -32.19 13.98
N VAL A 83 13.58 -32.34 14.47
CA VAL A 83 12.47 -32.92 13.75
C VAL A 83 11.52 -31.80 13.38
N SER A 84 11.20 -31.68 12.11
CA SER A 84 10.31 -30.63 11.54
C SER A 84 9.26 -31.23 10.62
N PHE A 85 8.06 -30.68 10.67
CA PHE A 85 6.98 -31.02 9.75
C PHE A 85 6.15 -29.78 9.48
N VAL A 86 5.62 -29.63 8.25
CA VAL A 86 4.85 -28.46 7.85
C VAL A 86 3.60 -28.34 8.73
N GLY A 87 3.42 -27.19 9.38
CA GLY A 87 2.29 -26.94 10.28
C GLY A 87 2.51 -27.42 11.72
N TYR A 88 3.74 -27.79 12.10
CA TYR A 88 4.10 -28.22 13.45
C TYR A 88 5.31 -27.47 14.00
N LYS A 89 5.39 -27.33 15.32
CA LYS A 89 6.56 -26.77 16.00
C LYS A 89 7.74 -27.74 15.92
N ASN A 90 8.91 -27.23 15.59
CA ASN A 90 10.12 -28.02 15.54
C ASN A 90 10.45 -28.62 16.89
N ALA A 91 10.74 -29.92 16.94
CA ALA A 91 11.21 -30.59 18.14
C ALA A 91 12.72 -30.86 18.08
N LYS A 92 13.43 -30.48 19.15
CA LYS A 92 14.86 -30.71 19.29
C LYS A 92 15.10 -31.91 20.21
N LEU A 93 15.79 -32.93 19.69
CA LEU A 93 16.05 -34.19 20.35
C LEU A 93 17.52 -34.29 20.82
N ASP A 94 17.75 -34.63 22.07
CA ASP A 94 19.08 -34.94 22.60
C ASP A 94 19.41 -36.39 22.29
N VAL A 95 20.27 -36.60 21.30
CA VAL A 95 20.65 -37.94 20.83
C VAL A 95 21.85 -38.54 21.61
N THR A 96 22.30 -37.87 22.67
CA THR A 96 23.42 -38.41 23.51
C THR A 96 22.97 -39.47 24.49
N LYS A 97 21.67 -39.44 24.92
CA LYS A 97 21.15 -40.27 26.01
C LYS A 97 20.42 -41.51 25.52
N THR A 98 19.76 -41.46 24.38
CA THR A 98 18.95 -42.54 23.83
C THR A 98 19.14 -42.63 22.31
N THR A 99 18.93 -43.84 21.78
CA THR A 99 18.93 -44.10 20.31
C THR A 99 17.55 -44.36 19.75
N GLU A 100 16.55 -44.53 20.61
CA GLU A 100 15.15 -44.73 20.23
C GLU A 100 14.29 -43.56 20.71
N PHE A 101 13.48 -42.99 19.81
CA PHE A 101 12.68 -41.80 20.08
C PHE A 101 11.22 -42.02 19.71
N LYS A 102 10.33 -41.61 20.60
CA LYS A 102 8.92 -41.34 20.27
C LYS A 102 8.71 -39.84 20.30
N VAL A 103 8.65 -39.23 19.13
CA VAL A 103 8.55 -37.78 18.96
C VAL A 103 7.10 -37.38 18.79
N MET A 104 6.59 -36.57 19.69
CA MET A 104 5.26 -35.97 19.57
C MET A 104 5.41 -34.53 19.14
N LEU A 105 5.06 -34.21 17.88
CA LEU A 105 5.04 -32.84 17.37
C LEU A 105 3.75 -32.16 17.76
N GLN A 106 3.86 -30.93 18.27
CA GLN A 106 2.71 -30.12 18.54
C GLN A 106 2.35 -29.34 17.26
N PRO A 107 1.07 -29.35 16.83
CA PRO A 107 0.62 -28.48 15.76
C PRO A 107 1.02 -27.06 16.08
N ASP A 108 1.63 -26.39 15.12
CA ASP A 108 1.91 -24.96 15.23
C ASP A 108 0.60 -24.22 15.03
N GLN A 109 -0.11 -23.99 16.14
CA GLN A 109 -1.37 -23.25 16.16
C GLN A 109 -1.14 -21.72 15.99
N GLU A 110 0.05 -21.26 15.67
CA GLU A 110 0.22 -20.00 14.99
C GLU A 110 -0.25 -20.10 13.51
N GLN A 111 -1.40 -20.74 13.27
CA GLN A 111 -2.24 -20.26 12.20
C GLN A 111 -2.50 -18.80 12.55
N LEU A 112 -1.95 -17.93 11.72
CA LEU A 112 -2.39 -16.54 11.64
C LEU A 112 -3.90 -16.58 11.54
N THR A 113 -4.57 -16.55 12.68
CA THR A 113 -6.02 -16.44 12.74
C THR A 113 -6.24 -15.01 12.27
N GLU A 114 -6.47 -14.87 10.97
CA GLU A 114 -6.77 -13.55 10.39
C GLU A 114 -8.05 -13.07 11.08
N VAL A 115 -7.86 -12.16 12.00
CA VAL A 115 -8.91 -11.58 12.82
C VAL A 115 -9.41 -10.35 12.08
N VAL A 116 -10.70 -10.28 11.86
CA VAL A 116 -11.36 -9.09 11.31
C VAL A 116 -11.81 -8.22 12.46
N VAL A 117 -11.36 -6.99 12.50
CA VAL A 117 -11.79 -6.00 13.48
C VAL A 117 -13.05 -5.33 12.95
N THR A 118 -14.18 -5.53 13.63
CA THR A 118 -15.46 -4.87 13.29
C THR A 118 -15.74 -3.65 14.18
N GLY A 119 -14.67 -3.00 14.66
CA GLY A 119 -14.71 -1.81 15.51
C GLY A 119 -14.77 -2.16 16.99
N TYR A 120 -15.82 -2.86 17.46
CA TYR A 120 -15.97 -3.25 18.87
C TYR A 120 -15.61 -4.71 19.14
N GLN A 121 -15.53 -5.54 18.11
CA GLN A 121 -15.28 -6.97 18.23
C GLN A 121 -14.18 -7.42 17.29
N GLN A 122 -13.37 -8.34 17.76
CA GLN A 122 -12.42 -9.08 16.94
C GLN A 122 -13.03 -10.46 16.63
N ILE A 123 -13.35 -10.70 15.37
CA ILE A 123 -14.00 -11.96 14.95
C ILE A 123 -13.02 -12.69 14.02
N GLU A 124 -12.84 -13.99 14.24
CA GLU A 124 -12.08 -14.83 13.33
C GLU A 124 -12.71 -14.78 11.92
N LYS A 125 -11.93 -14.48 10.89
CA LYS A 125 -12.40 -14.34 9.50
C LYS A 125 -13.25 -15.53 9.04
N ARG A 126 -12.94 -16.74 9.53
CA ARG A 126 -13.71 -17.96 9.22
C ARG A 126 -15.12 -17.98 9.77
N LYS A 127 -15.40 -17.20 10.82
CA LYS A 127 -16.71 -17.09 11.47
C LYS A 127 -17.56 -15.95 10.93
N VAL A 128 -16.97 -15.13 10.05
CA VAL A 128 -17.65 -14.00 9.44
C VAL A 128 -18.47 -14.49 8.25
N THR A 129 -19.79 -14.43 8.38
CA THR A 129 -20.75 -14.75 7.31
C THR A 129 -21.17 -13.53 6.49
N SER A 130 -20.81 -12.33 6.96
CA SER A 130 -21.15 -11.05 6.34
C SER A 130 -20.13 -10.64 5.27
N ALA A 131 -20.54 -9.80 4.30
CA ALA A 131 -19.64 -9.25 3.28
C ALA A 131 -18.74 -8.17 3.88
N ILE A 132 -17.65 -8.61 4.50
CA ILE A 132 -16.59 -7.78 5.08
C ILE A 132 -15.33 -7.91 4.20
N GLN A 133 -14.70 -6.78 3.92
CA GLN A 133 -13.42 -6.77 3.20
C GLN A 133 -12.41 -5.99 4.02
N THR A 134 -11.29 -6.63 4.36
CA THR A 134 -10.16 -5.99 5.03
C THR A 134 -9.04 -5.75 4.03
N VAL A 135 -8.49 -4.56 4.05
CA VAL A 135 -7.36 -4.12 3.22
C VAL A 135 -6.24 -3.72 4.18
N LYS A 136 -5.08 -4.35 4.05
CA LYS A 136 -3.90 -3.97 4.82
C LYS A 136 -3.30 -2.71 4.21
N MET A 137 -2.95 -1.75 5.06
CA MET A 137 -2.38 -0.48 4.58
C MET A 137 -1.06 -0.68 3.84
N ASP A 138 -0.23 -1.63 4.28
CA ASP A 138 1.05 -1.90 3.62
C ASP A 138 0.90 -2.41 2.18
N ASP A 139 -0.24 -3.06 1.83
CA ASP A 139 -0.51 -3.59 0.49
C ASP A 139 -0.98 -2.49 -0.49
N ILE A 140 -1.61 -1.42 0.03
CA ILE A 140 -2.20 -0.34 -0.80
C ILE A 140 -1.43 0.99 -0.72
N LYS A 141 -0.43 1.06 0.14
CA LYS A 141 0.37 2.27 0.31
C LYS A 141 0.98 2.73 -1.01
N ARG A 142 0.53 3.87 -1.49
CA ARG A 142 1.08 4.52 -2.69
C ARG A 142 1.93 5.70 -2.26
N ILE A 143 3.07 5.82 -2.91
CA ILE A 143 3.97 6.95 -2.69
C ILE A 143 3.28 8.22 -3.26
N GLY A 144 3.22 9.30 -2.46
CA GLY A 144 2.62 10.58 -2.89
C GLY A 144 1.12 10.72 -2.67
N VAL A 145 0.48 9.75 -2.05
CA VAL A 145 -0.92 9.84 -1.66
C VAL A 145 -0.99 9.90 -0.14
N ALA A 146 -1.47 11.01 0.38
CA ALA A 146 -1.61 11.23 1.83
C ALA A 146 -3.03 10.98 2.33
N SER A 147 -4.00 10.91 1.44
CA SER A 147 -5.40 10.76 1.82
C SER A 147 -5.81 9.28 1.79
N ILE A 148 -6.47 8.82 2.85
CA ILE A 148 -6.92 7.43 3.01
C ILE A 148 -7.97 7.07 1.96
N ASP A 149 -8.87 7.98 1.66
CA ASP A 149 -9.93 7.82 0.68
C ASP A 149 -9.39 7.64 -0.76
N GLN A 150 -8.28 8.31 -1.10
CA GLN A 150 -7.58 8.12 -2.36
C GLN A 150 -6.84 6.76 -2.41
N LEU A 151 -6.27 6.31 -1.29
CA LEU A 151 -5.61 5.01 -1.21
C LEU A 151 -6.58 3.84 -1.39
N LEU A 152 -7.84 4.01 -0.97
CA LEU A 152 -8.88 2.99 -1.10
C LEU A 152 -9.49 2.91 -2.51
N GLU A 153 -9.19 3.88 -3.38
CA GLU A 153 -9.71 3.90 -4.74
C GLU A 153 -9.29 2.66 -5.54
N GLY A 154 -10.29 1.93 -6.07
CA GLY A 154 -10.08 0.71 -6.83
C GLY A 154 -9.64 -0.52 -6.03
N GLN A 155 -9.45 -0.41 -4.71
CA GLN A 155 -9.00 -1.52 -3.86
C GLN A 155 -10.16 -2.37 -3.33
N VAL A 156 -11.36 -1.83 -3.32
CA VAL A 156 -12.52 -2.44 -2.67
C VAL A 156 -13.64 -2.67 -3.67
N ALA A 157 -13.99 -3.93 -3.92
CA ALA A 157 -15.09 -4.27 -4.81
C ALA A 157 -16.42 -3.69 -4.31
N GLY A 158 -17.16 -3.00 -5.19
CA GLY A 158 -18.44 -2.37 -4.88
C GLY A 158 -18.33 -1.05 -4.10
N MET A 159 -17.14 -0.47 -4.01
CA MET A 159 -16.90 0.88 -3.53
C MET A 159 -16.49 1.78 -4.69
N THR A 160 -17.06 2.97 -4.76
CA THR A 160 -16.64 4.03 -5.68
C THR A 160 -16.09 5.19 -4.88
N SER A 161 -14.96 5.73 -5.34
CA SER A 161 -14.32 6.92 -4.81
C SER A 161 -14.22 7.93 -5.95
N ILE A 162 -14.78 9.11 -5.78
CA ILE A 162 -14.83 10.16 -6.79
C ILE A 162 -14.16 11.40 -6.21
N PRO A 163 -13.08 11.90 -6.82
CA PRO A 163 -12.46 13.13 -6.36
C PRO A 163 -13.46 14.30 -6.48
N THR A 164 -13.56 15.11 -5.45
CA THR A 164 -14.46 16.27 -5.42
C THR A 164 -13.90 17.44 -6.21
N ASN A 165 -12.60 17.63 -6.10
CA ASN A 165 -11.85 18.64 -6.87
C ASN A 165 -10.37 18.24 -6.94
N GLY A 166 -9.53 19.05 -7.57
CA GLY A 166 -8.09 18.82 -7.70
C GLY A 166 -7.23 19.54 -6.65
N ALA A 167 -7.84 20.11 -5.61
CA ALA A 167 -7.08 20.80 -4.58
C ALA A 167 -6.29 19.80 -3.70
N PRO A 168 -5.09 20.17 -3.26
CA PRO A 168 -4.32 19.36 -2.32
C PRO A 168 -5.12 19.05 -1.06
N GLY A 169 -5.08 17.78 -0.62
CA GLY A 169 -5.80 17.33 0.58
C GLY A 169 -7.32 17.27 0.46
N ALA A 170 -7.90 17.55 -0.70
CA ALA A 170 -9.35 17.45 -0.90
C ALA A 170 -9.83 16.00 -0.75
N PRO A 171 -10.87 15.73 0.04
CA PRO A 171 -11.39 14.39 0.24
C PRO A 171 -12.15 13.91 -1.01
N ASN A 172 -12.11 12.61 -1.23
CA ASN A 172 -12.92 11.97 -2.24
C ASN A 172 -14.31 11.66 -1.69
N LYS A 173 -15.33 11.82 -2.52
CA LYS A 173 -16.67 11.34 -2.20
C LYS A 173 -16.72 9.83 -2.36
N MET A 174 -16.89 9.13 -1.25
CA MET A 174 -16.91 7.67 -1.22
C MET A 174 -18.34 7.15 -1.15
N ARG A 175 -18.58 6.03 -1.82
CA ARG A 175 -19.86 5.34 -1.80
C ARG A 175 -19.65 3.85 -1.78
N ILE A 176 -20.35 3.16 -0.86
CA ILE A 176 -20.32 1.71 -0.75
C ILE A 176 -21.64 1.18 -1.34
N ARG A 177 -21.52 0.32 -2.38
CA ARG A 177 -22.67 -0.27 -3.12
C ARG A 177 -23.50 0.79 -3.87
N SER A 178 -24.81 0.85 -3.66
CA SER A 178 -25.72 1.77 -4.35
C SER A 178 -26.17 2.92 -3.46
N THR A 179 -26.81 3.92 -4.07
CA THR A 179 -27.42 5.03 -3.34
C THR A 179 -28.61 4.53 -2.50
N VAL A 180 -28.52 4.68 -1.19
CA VAL A 180 -29.57 4.26 -0.25
C VAL A 180 -30.59 5.38 -0.03
N SER A 181 -30.18 6.64 -0.18
CA SER A 181 -31.03 7.82 -0.01
C SER A 181 -30.94 8.75 -1.21
N LEU A 182 -32.07 9.34 -1.59
CA LEU A 182 -32.14 10.36 -2.65
C LEU A 182 -31.89 11.78 -2.11
N THR A 183 -32.14 12.01 -0.83
CA THR A 183 -32.09 13.34 -0.21
C THR A 183 -31.12 13.43 0.97
N GLY A 184 -30.66 12.31 1.53
CA GLY A 184 -29.73 12.26 2.66
C GLY A 184 -28.29 12.05 2.22
N SER A 185 -27.35 12.10 3.18
CA SER A 185 -25.94 11.73 2.96
C SER A 185 -25.83 10.30 2.44
N THR A 186 -24.95 10.11 1.49
CA THR A 186 -24.60 8.80 0.90
C THR A 186 -23.22 8.34 1.33
N ASP A 187 -22.55 9.10 2.18
CA ASP A 187 -21.19 8.83 2.62
C ASP A 187 -21.17 7.72 3.69
N PRO A 188 -20.18 6.84 3.68
CA PRO A 188 -20.04 5.80 4.69
C PRO A 188 -19.66 6.38 6.04
N LEU A 189 -20.03 5.67 7.11
CA LEU A 189 -19.62 6.02 8.47
C LEU A 189 -18.16 5.65 8.69
N TRP A 190 -17.36 6.57 9.20
CA TRP A 190 -15.99 6.31 9.59
C TRP A 190 -15.86 5.98 11.06
N VAL A 191 -15.06 4.96 11.36
CA VAL A 191 -14.77 4.50 12.72
C VAL A 191 -13.26 4.35 12.86
N LEU A 192 -12.65 5.05 13.81
CA LEU A 192 -11.22 4.98 14.10
C LEU A 192 -11.02 4.31 15.47
N ASP A 193 -10.34 3.15 15.50
CA ASP A 193 -10.09 2.36 16.72
C ASP A 193 -11.32 2.16 17.61
N GLY A 194 -12.50 1.98 16.99
CA GLY A 194 -13.78 1.80 17.68
C GLY A 194 -14.53 3.10 17.98
N MET A 195 -13.95 4.26 17.74
CA MET A 195 -14.62 5.55 17.89
C MET A 195 -15.25 6.01 16.58
N ILE A 196 -16.53 6.37 16.62
CA ILE A 196 -17.21 6.95 15.47
C ILE A 196 -16.69 8.36 15.24
N LEU A 197 -16.26 8.63 14.02
CA LEU A 197 -15.85 9.97 13.60
C LEU A 197 -17.08 10.73 13.09
N GLU A 198 -17.30 11.91 13.62
CA GLU A 198 -18.39 12.81 13.21
C GLU A 198 -17.84 13.94 12.32
N GLY A 199 -18.68 14.51 11.46
CA GLY A 199 -18.28 15.64 10.60
C GLY A 199 -17.64 15.24 9.28
N ASN A 200 -17.84 14.01 8.81
CA ASN A 200 -17.35 13.54 7.52
C ASN A 200 -18.33 13.74 6.36
N ASP A 201 -19.41 14.46 6.57
CA ASP A 201 -20.38 14.76 5.52
C ASP A 201 -19.75 15.74 4.53
N ILE A 202 -19.47 15.25 3.31
CA ILE A 202 -18.96 16.09 2.23
C ILE A 202 -20.13 16.88 1.64
N PRO A 203 -20.07 18.23 1.66
CA PRO A 203 -21.15 19.05 1.11
C PRO A 203 -21.44 18.70 -0.35
N ALA A 204 -22.72 18.67 -0.72
CA ALA A 204 -23.12 18.38 -2.09
C ALA A 204 -22.90 19.58 -3.03
N ASN A 205 -22.69 20.79 -2.49
CA ASN A 205 -22.53 22.02 -3.24
C ASN A 205 -21.25 22.75 -2.83
N PHE A 206 -20.34 22.95 -3.78
CA PHE A 206 -19.04 23.60 -3.60
C PHE A 206 -19.04 25.06 -4.06
N SER A 207 -20.21 25.66 -4.30
CA SER A 207 -20.32 27.05 -4.77
C SER A 207 -20.02 28.07 -3.69
N ASP A 208 -20.13 27.67 -2.42
CA ASP A 208 -19.92 28.55 -1.28
C ASP A 208 -18.53 28.32 -0.68
N LYS A 209 -17.83 29.42 -0.33
CA LYS A 209 -16.50 29.39 0.27
C LYS A 209 -16.48 28.62 1.58
N ASP A 210 -17.52 28.74 2.42
CA ASP A 210 -17.66 28.03 3.69
C ASP A 210 -17.72 26.50 3.50
N ASN A 211 -18.28 26.04 2.40
CA ASN A 211 -18.32 24.60 2.07
C ASN A 211 -16.94 24.07 1.64
N ILE A 212 -16.10 24.92 1.02
CA ILE A 212 -14.73 24.55 0.65
C ILE A 212 -13.86 24.47 1.92
N ASP A 213 -13.99 25.41 2.82
CA ASP A 213 -13.24 25.42 4.09
C ASP A 213 -13.61 24.20 4.96
N ASN A 214 -14.88 23.76 4.93
CA ASN A 214 -15.34 22.57 5.64
C ASN A 214 -14.80 21.24 5.08
N LEU A 215 -14.40 21.20 3.79
CA LEU A 215 -13.76 20.02 3.23
C LEU A 215 -12.44 19.65 3.90
N TYR A 216 -11.68 20.65 4.33
CA TYR A 216 -10.40 20.45 5.01
C TYR A 216 -10.56 20.04 6.49
N ASN A 217 -11.77 20.20 7.04
CA ASN A 217 -12.09 19.88 8.42
C ASN A 217 -12.69 18.47 8.60
N THR A 218 -12.67 17.62 7.57
CA THR A 218 -13.13 16.24 7.73
C THR A 218 -12.24 15.49 8.72
N SER A 219 -12.86 14.83 9.68
CA SER A 219 -12.14 14.19 10.81
C SER A 219 -11.15 13.10 10.38
N ILE A 220 -11.36 12.47 9.22
CA ILE A 220 -10.45 11.47 8.67
C ILE A 220 -9.19 12.07 8.01
N ALA A 221 -9.27 13.34 7.58
CA ALA A 221 -8.14 14.03 6.92
C ALA A 221 -6.93 14.21 7.85
N GLY A 222 -7.14 14.21 9.17
CA GLY A 222 -6.06 14.33 10.16
C GLY A 222 -5.33 13.03 10.49
N VAL A 223 -5.76 11.89 9.96
CA VAL A 223 -5.15 10.59 10.25
C VAL A 223 -4.03 10.29 9.26
N ASN A 224 -2.80 10.13 9.77
CA ASN A 224 -1.65 9.78 8.94
C ASN A 224 -1.77 8.33 8.43
N PRO A 225 -1.82 8.08 7.10
CA PRO A 225 -1.87 6.72 6.56
C PRO A 225 -0.72 5.81 7.01
N ALA A 226 0.44 6.38 7.35
CA ALA A 226 1.58 5.61 7.84
C ALA A 226 1.32 4.93 9.19
N ASP A 227 0.38 5.44 9.98
CA ASP A 227 0.01 4.93 11.30
C ASP A 227 -1.14 3.90 11.26
N ILE A 228 -1.71 3.65 10.10
CA ILE A 228 -2.79 2.68 9.93
C ILE A 228 -2.23 1.28 9.73
N GLU A 229 -2.79 0.29 10.41
CA GLU A 229 -2.48 -1.13 10.23
C GLU A 229 -3.35 -1.74 9.13
N ASP A 230 -4.68 -1.60 9.27
CA ASP A 230 -5.65 -2.09 8.30
C ASP A 230 -6.91 -1.23 8.23
N ILE A 231 -7.65 -1.41 7.15
CA ILE A 231 -8.96 -0.78 6.94
C ILE A 231 -9.95 -1.89 6.61
N THR A 232 -11.00 -1.99 7.41
CA THR A 232 -12.06 -2.98 7.24
C THR A 232 -13.34 -2.29 6.78
N ILE A 233 -13.89 -2.74 5.66
CA ILE A 233 -15.10 -2.20 5.06
C ILE A 233 -16.28 -3.15 5.31
N LEU A 234 -17.27 -2.66 6.06
CA LEU A 234 -18.50 -3.36 6.36
C LEU A 234 -19.58 -2.94 5.35
N LYS A 235 -19.93 -3.86 4.45
CA LYS A 235 -20.82 -3.56 3.33
C LYS A 235 -22.27 -3.99 3.58
N ASP A 236 -22.48 -4.99 4.45
CA ASP A 236 -23.79 -5.58 4.70
C ASP A 236 -24.48 -5.00 5.93
N ALA A 237 -25.81 -4.96 5.88
CA ALA A 237 -26.63 -4.53 7.01
C ALA A 237 -26.36 -5.35 8.28
N ALA A 238 -26.10 -6.66 8.15
CA ALA A 238 -25.74 -7.52 9.29
C ALA A 238 -24.43 -7.09 9.97
N ALA A 239 -23.43 -6.69 9.19
CA ALA A 239 -22.14 -6.21 9.69
C ALA A 239 -22.24 -4.80 10.27
N THR A 240 -23.09 -3.94 9.71
CA THR A 240 -23.24 -2.53 10.09
C THR A 240 -24.25 -2.30 11.21
N ALA A 241 -25.08 -3.30 11.54
CA ALA A 241 -26.15 -3.20 12.55
C ALA A 241 -25.68 -2.70 13.93
N ILE A 242 -24.45 -3.03 14.32
CA ILE A 242 -23.84 -2.60 15.60
C ILE A 242 -23.66 -1.07 15.69
N TYR A 243 -23.64 -0.37 14.54
CA TYR A 243 -23.49 1.08 14.46
C TYR A 243 -24.82 1.82 14.28
N GLY A 244 -25.94 1.08 14.22
CA GLY A 244 -27.29 1.63 14.10
C GLY A 244 -27.59 2.29 12.76
N ALA A 245 -28.59 3.19 12.74
CA ALA A 245 -29.12 3.81 11.52
C ALA A 245 -28.08 4.63 10.74
N ARG A 246 -27.10 5.21 11.42
CA ARG A 246 -26.02 6.00 10.79
C ARG A 246 -25.15 5.17 9.84
N ALA A 247 -25.14 3.85 10.00
CA ALA A 247 -24.35 2.92 9.18
C ALA A 247 -25.08 2.39 7.95
N ALA A 248 -26.22 2.98 7.58
CA ALA A 248 -27.02 2.55 6.43
C ALA A 248 -26.24 2.54 5.10
N ASN A 249 -25.29 3.46 4.94
CA ASN A 249 -24.43 3.59 3.75
C ASN A 249 -23.15 2.74 3.81
N GLY A 250 -23.01 1.87 4.82
CA GLY A 250 -21.81 1.10 5.11
C GLY A 250 -20.90 1.77 6.15
N VAL A 251 -19.91 1.03 6.61
CA VAL A 251 -18.96 1.50 7.63
C VAL A 251 -17.53 1.21 7.17
N ILE A 252 -16.65 2.18 7.34
CA ILE A 252 -15.20 2.05 7.12
C ILE A 252 -14.55 2.10 8.49
N VAL A 253 -14.02 0.96 8.94
CA VAL A 253 -13.30 0.83 10.21
C VAL A 253 -11.82 0.93 9.95
N VAL A 254 -11.17 1.90 10.54
CA VAL A 254 -9.73 2.13 10.48
C VAL A 254 -9.10 1.66 11.78
N THR A 255 -8.12 0.78 11.68
CA THR A 255 -7.33 0.28 12.82
C THR A 255 -5.93 0.85 12.75
N THR A 256 -5.48 1.49 13.84
CA THR A 256 -4.13 2.05 13.91
C THR A 256 -3.11 1.02 14.39
N LYS A 257 -1.84 1.23 14.03
CA LYS A 257 -0.71 0.42 14.46
C LYS A 257 -0.55 0.50 15.97
N LYS A 258 -0.35 -0.66 16.60
CA LYS A 258 -0.13 -0.78 18.05
C LYS A 258 1.27 -1.32 18.33
N GLY A 259 1.79 -1.01 19.49
CA GLY A 259 3.04 -1.60 19.98
C GLY A 259 2.89 -3.12 20.13
N LYS A 260 3.94 -3.87 19.75
CA LYS A 260 4.03 -5.32 19.92
C LYS A 260 5.16 -5.63 20.91
N ALA A 261 4.99 -6.65 21.72
CA ALA A 261 6.05 -7.10 22.62
C ALA A 261 7.31 -7.47 21.83
N GLY A 262 8.46 -7.05 22.31
CA GLY A 262 9.74 -7.29 21.66
C GLY A 262 10.69 -6.09 21.76
N LYS A 263 11.84 -6.22 21.09
CA LYS A 263 12.86 -5.17 21.02
C LYS A 263 12.30 -3.91 20.35
N MET A 264 12.74 -2.75 20.80
CA MET A 264 12.44 -1.47 20.19
C MET A 264 12.79 -1.48 18.69
N ARG A 265 11.83 -1.05 17.87
CA ARG A 265 11.98 -0.86 16.42
C ARG A 265 11.77 0.60 16.09
N VAL A 266 12.66 1.15 15.29
CA VAL A 266 12.56 2.52 14.77
C VAL A 266 12.39 2.42 13.25
N ASN A 267 11.32 3.02 12.72
CA ASN A 267 11.11 3.12 11.29
C ASN A 267 11.10 4.61 10.92
N ALA A 268 11.87 4.96 9.91
CA ALA A 268 11.88 6.30 9.34
C ALA A 268 11.69 6.19 7.82
N SER A 269 10.83 7.02 7.27
CA SER A 269 10.61 7.12 5.83
C SER A 269 10.51 8.58 5.41
N GLY A 270 11.08 8.89 4.26
CA GLY A 270 10.97 10.19 3.62
C GLY A 270 10.68 10.02 2.14
N SER A 271 9.77 10.82 1.62
CA SER A 271 9.39 10.82 0.21
C SER A 271 9.27 12.26 -0.27
N VAL A 272 9.79 12.51 -1.46
CA VAL A 272 9.71 13.81 -2.12
C VAL A 272 9.18 13.61 -3.52
N PHE A 273 8.17 14.40 -3.91
CA PHE A 273 7.51 14.30 -5.21
C PHE A 273 7.58 15.66 -5.89
N TYR A 274 7.97 15.62 -7.14
CA TYR A 274 7.97 16.79 -8.00
C TYR A 274 6.88 16.62 -9.05
N THR A 275 5.83 17.45 -8.96
CA THR A 275 4.73 17.48 -9.91
C THR A 275 4.95 18.61 -10.90
N LEU A 276 5.04 18.26 -12.17
CA LEU A 276 5.18 19.25 -13.23
C LEU A 276 3.85 19.99 -13.43
N LYS A 277 3.93 21.27 -13.78
CA LYS A 277 2.77 22.01 -14.26
C LYS A 277 2.16 21.33 -15.50
N PRO A 278 0.84 21.47 -15.73
CA PRO A 278 0.22 20.98 -16.96
C PRO A 278 0.88 21.58 -18.20
N ASP A 279 1.16 20.74 -19.18
CA ASP A 279 1.65 21.16 -20.49
C ASP A 279 0.46 21.54 -21.38
N LEU A 280 0.17 22.86 -21.43
CA LEU A 280 -0.95 23.38 -22.21
C LEU A 280 -0.69 23.41 -23.72
N ASP A 281 0.56 23.29 -24.17
CA ASP A 281 0.90 23.24 -25.59
C ASP A 281 0.23 22.04 -26.30
N LYS A 282 -0.03 20.97 -25.55
CA LYS A 282 -0.77 19.80 -26.05
C LYS A 282 -2.25 20.06 -26.37
N LEU A 283 -2.81 21.16 -25.90
CA LEU A 283 -4.21 21.51 -26.16
C LEU A 283 -4.40 22.28 -27.47
N ASN A 284 -3.33 22.59 -28.21
CA ASN A 284 -3.36 23.38 -29.44
C ASN A 284 -4.16 24.70 -29.27
N LEU A 285 -3.89 25.41 -28.18
CA LEU A 285 -4.51 26.70 -27.90
C LEU A 285 -3.97 27.76 -28.86
N MET A 286 -4.84 28.68 -29.27
CA MET A 286 -4.45 29.81 -30.08
C MET A 286 -3.51 30.73 -29.30
N ASN A 287 -2.39 31.12 -29.90
CA ASN A 287 -1.56 32.18 -29.39
C ASN A 287 -2.23 33.57 -29.65
N ALA A 288 -1.64 34.64 -29.10
CA ALA A 288 -2.22 35.98 -29.20
C ALA A 288 -2.40 36.44 -30.66
N SER A 289 -1.45 36.15 -31.54
CA SER A 289 -1.54 36.50 -32.96
C SER A 289 -2.65 35.74 -33.64
N GLU A 290 -2.71 34.44 -33.47
CA GLU A 290 -3.76 33.57 -34.05
C GLU A 290 -5.15 33.97 -33.57
N LYS A 291 -5.28 34.30 -32.27
CA LYS A 291 -6.54 34.76 -31.70
C LYS A 291 -7.00 36.08 -32.34
N VAL A 292 -6.10 37.07 -32.49
CA VAL A 292 -6.41 38.34 -33.12
C VAL A 292 -6.77 38.14 -34.60
N ASP A 293 -6.04 37.27 -35.31
CA ASP A 293 -6.35 36.95 -36.71
C ASP A 293 -7.68 36.25 -36.86
N PHE A 294 -8.03 35.35 -35.96
CA PHE A 294 -9.36 34.74 -35.90
C PHE A 294 -10.47 35.77 -35.65
N GLU A 295 -10.29 36.67 -34.67
CA GLU A 295 -11.25 37.73 -34.37
C GLU A 295 -11.45 38.67 -35.58
N LEU A 296 -10.38 39.09 -36.25
CA LEU A 296 -10.43 39.89 -37.44
C LEU A 296 -11.12 39.17 -38.63
N GLY A 297 -10.87 37.87 -38.77
CA GLY A 297 -11.54 37.02 -39.75
C GLY A 297 -13.05 36.95 -39.54
N LEU A 298 -13.49 36.77 -38.27
CA LEU A 298 -14.91 36.84 -37.92
C LEU A 298 -15.53 38.22 -38.24
N ALA A 299 -14.80 39.29 -37.91
CA ALA A 299 -15.25 40.65 -38.18
C ALA A 299 -15.40 40.91 -39.69
N ALA A 300 -14.41 40.52 -40.49
CA ALA A 300 -14.42 40.69 -41.94
C ALA A 300 -15.56 39.91 -42.62
N GLN A 301 -15.90 38.74 -42.12
CA GLN A 301 -17.00 37.91 -42.61
C GLN A 301 -18.38 38.34 -42.10
N LYS A 302 -18.47 39.43 -41.33
CA LYS A 302 -19.70 39.89 -40.65
C LYS A 302 -20.39 38.80 -39.86
N ASN A 303 -19.58 37.90 -39.23
CA ASN A 303 -20.08 36.75 -38.50
C ASN A 303 -20.78 37.19 -37.20
N LEU A 304 -21.95 36.63 -36.94
CA LEU A 304 -22.74 36.92 -35.72
C LEU A 304 -22.07 36.54 -34.41
N THR A 305 -21.05 35.70 -34.46
CA THR A 305 -20.26 35.32 -33.27
C THR A 305 -19.17 36.32 -32.94
N TYR A 306 -18.95 37.36 -33.79
CA TYR A 306 -18.02 38.44 -33.47
C TYR A 306 -18.58 39.32 -32.36
N ARG A 307 -17.89 39.37 -31.25
CA ARG A 307 -18.35 40.01 -30.01
C ARG A 307 -17.66 41.33 -29.78
N SER A 308 -18.39 42.28 -29.22
CA SER A 308 -17.88 43.62 -28.91
C SER A 308 -16.83 43.64 -27.79
N ASP A 309 -16.75 42.60 -27.01
CA ASP A 309 -15.77 42.43 -25.94
C ASP A 309 -14.40 41.84 -26.41
N TYR A 310 -14.30 41.44 -27.68
CA TYR A 310 -13.02 41.03 -28.26
C TYR A 310 -12.01 42.16 -28.30
N GLY A 311 -10.70 41.81 -28.12
CA GLY A 311 -9.63 42.82 -28.13
C GLY A 311 -9.58 43.63 -29.44
N SER A 312 -9.69 42.96 -30.55
CA SER A 312 -9.75 43.58 -31.88
C SER A 312 -10.99 44.46 -32.05
N ALA A 313 -12.15 44.04 -31.53
CA ALA A 313 -13.40 44.79 -31.61
C ALA A 313 -13.32 46.12 -30.84
N ARG A 314 -12.71 46.11 -29.66
CA ARG A 314 -12.52 47.34 -28.87
C ARG A 314 -11.67 48.37 -29.62
N ILE A 315 -10.60 47.92 -30.29
CA ILE A 315 -9.74 48.80 -31.09
C ILE A 315 -10.49 49.32 -32.31
N LEU A 316 -11.15 48.43 -33.08
CA LEU A 316 -11.91 48.82 -34.27
C LEU A 316 -13.04 49.79 -33.93
N ASN A 317 -13.74 49.60 -32.84
CA ASN A 317 -14.79 50.50 -32.37
C ASN A 317 -14.23 51.85 -31.91
N LYS A 318 -13.09 51.86 -31.19
CA LYS A 318 -12.40 53.07 -30.73
C LYS A 318 -12.05 54.02 -31.89
N TYR A 319 -11.63 53.45 -33.01
CA TYR A 319 -11.24 54.19 -34.18
C TYR A 319 -12.35 54.28 -35.24
N GLY A 320 -13.54 53.70 -35.03
CA GLY A 320 -14.64 53.67 -35.98
C GLY A 320 -14.29 52.89 -37.26
N GLN A 321 -13.44 51.92 -37.22
CA GLN A 321 -12.86 51.23 -38.39
C GLN A 321 -13.48 49.85 -38.68
N LEU A 322 -14.56 49.46 -37.99
CA LEU A 322 -15.17 48.16 -38.20
C LEU A 322 -15.74 47.97 -39.60
N GLU A 323 -16.48 48.98 -40.13
CA GLU A 323 -17.03 48.93 -41.48
C GLU A 323 -15.93 48.95 -42.54
N THR A 324 -14.85 49.72 -42.32
CA THR A 324 -13.70 49.79 -43.23
C THR A 324 -13.03 48.41 -43.33
N LEU A 325 -12.83 47.71 -42.18
CA LEU A 325 -12.34 46.36 -42.16
C LEU A 325 -13.24 45.42 -42.96
N GLN A 326 -14.55 45.49 -42.72
CA GLN A 326 -15.56 44.59 -43.33
C GLN A 326 -15.69 44.76 -44.85
N ASN A 327 -15.47 45.92 -45.34
CA ASN A 327 -15.69 46.28 -46.79
C ASN A 327 -14.35 46.21 -47.55
N ASN A 328 -13.23 46.63 -46.95
CA ASN A 328 -12.00 46.90 -47.67
C ASN A 328 -10.80 46.11 -47.12
N GLY A 329 -10.97 45.34 -46.01
CA GLY A 329 -9.93 44.52 -45.40
C GLY A 329 -9.03 45.27 -44.41
N PHE A 330 -8.07 44.53 -43.82
CA PHE A 330 -7.21 45.03 -42.76
C PHE A 330 -6.28 46.14 -43.19
N ASP A 331 -5.79 46.11 -44.43
CA ASP A 331 -4.84 47.10 -44.94
C ASP A 331 -5.48 48.46 -45.18
N ALA A 332 -6.82 48.54 -45.26
CA ALA A 332 -7.58 49.77 -45.51
C ALA A 332 -7.94 50.54 -44.22
N ILE A 333 -7.76 49.92 -43.01
CA ILE A 333 -8.04 50.62 -41.75
C ILE A 333 -6.92 51.61 -41.44
N SER A 334 -7.19 52.58 -40.54
CA SER A 334 -6.21 53.60 -40.18
C SER A 334 -4.91 53.03 -39.63
N THR A 335 -3.80 53.69 -39.88
CA THR A 335 -2.45 53.25 -39.42
C THR A 335 -2.39 53.13 -37.89
N GLU A 336 -3.08 54.01 -37.18
CA GLU A 336 -3.18 53.97 -35.71
C GLU A 336 -3.87 52.71 -35.23
N ALA A 337 -4.99 52.32 -35.86
CA ALA A 337 -5.71 51.09 -35.54
C ALA A 337 -4.89 49.85 -35.88
N GLN A 338 -4.19 49.81 -37.02
CA GLN A 338 -3.29 48.74 -37.41
C GLN A 338 -2.16 48.56 -36.38
N ASN A 339 -1.55 49.66 -35.96
CA ASN A 339 -0.45 49.63 -34.98
C ASN A 339 -0.93 49.09 -33.61
N GLU A 340 -2.11 49.52 -33.18
CA GLU A 340 -2.67 49.04 -31.90
C GLU A 340 -3.08 47.55 -31.96
N ILE A 341 -3.64 47.08 -33.08
CA ILE A 341 -3.92 45.67 -33.34
C ILE A 341 -2.61 44.84 -33.41
N ASN A 342 -1.59 45.36 -34.11
CA ASN A 342 -0.30 44.68 -34.18
C ASN A 342 0.40 44.64 -32.83
N LYS A 343 0.21 45.62 -31.96
CA LYS A 343 0.66 45.60 -30.59
C LYS A 343 -0.11 44.51 -29.79
N LEU A 344 -1.42 44.37 -29.99
CA LEU A 344 -2.24 43.33 -29.37
C LEU A 344 -1.77 41.93 -29.79
N ARG A 345 -1.43 41.71 -31.08
CA ARG A 345 -0.84 40.42 -31.55
C ARG A 345 0.42 40.03 -30.83
N LYS A 346 1.22 41.01 -30.38
CA LYS A 346 2.51 40.81 -29.70
C LYS A 346 2.37 40.76 -28.17
N SER A 347 1.23 41.13 -27.61
CA SER A 347 1.00 41.27 -26.18
C SER A 347 0.41 39.99 -25.55
N GLY A 348 0.84 38.80 -26.02
CA GLY A 348 0.40 37.55 -25.46
C GLY A 348 1.00 37.32 -24.08
N VAL A 349 0.15 36.95 -23.12
CA VAL A 349 0.56 36.38 -21.83
C VAL A 349 0.28 34.90 -21.92
N ASP A 350 1.27 34.11 -21.59
CA ASP A 350 1.05 32.67 -21.38
C ASP A 350 0.36 32.49 -20.03
N TRP A 351 -0.95 32.35 -20.06
CA TRP A 351 -1.75 32.12 -18.87
C TRP A 351 -1.40 30.77 -18.20
N GLY A 352 -0.84 29.84 -18.95
CA GLY A 352 -0.33 28.58 -18.38
C GLY A 352 0.83 28.80 -17.41
N ASP A 353 1.74 29.71 -17.75
CA ASP A 353 2.86 30.08 -16.90
C ASP A 353 2.47 30.96 -15.70
N GLU A 354 1.41 31.77 -15.86
CA GLU A 354 0.91 32.63 -14.78
C GLU A 354 0.05 31.90 -13.76
N VAL A 355 -0.73 30.92 -14.23
CA VAL A 355 -1.70 30.20 -13.37
C VAL A 355 -1.12 28.93 -12.80
N TYR A 356 -0.24 28.24 -13.55
CA TYR A 356 0.30 26.95 -13.13
C TYR A 356 1.77 27.05 -12.78
N ARG A 357 2.13 26.32 -11.72
CA ARG A 357 3.51 26.16 -11.25
C ARG A 357 3.86 24.70 -11.05
N ASN A 358 5.15 24.41 -11.01
CA ASN A 358 5.61 23.11 -10.52
C ASN A 358 5.45 23.05 -9.01
N ALA A 359 5.06 21.88 -8.50
CA ALA A 359 4.83 21.67 -7.09
C ALA A 359 5.83 20.66 -6.51
N LEU A 360 6.31 20.93 -5.29
CA LEU A 360 7.22 20.07 -4.54
C LEU A 360 6.51 19.55 -3.28
N ASN A 361 6.12 18.29 -3.30
CA ASN A 361 5.42 17.66 -2.20
C ASN A 361 6.37 16.81 -1.37
N GLN A 362 6.26 16.88 -0.05
CA GLN A 362 7.18 16.25 0.88
C GLN A 362 6.41 15.51 1.98
N GLN A 363 6.86 14.31 2.29
CA GLN A 363 6.30 13.50 3.36
C GLN A 363 7.42 12.85 4.16
N TYR A 364 7.44 13.06 5.46
CA TYR A 364 8.39 12.45 6.39
C TYR A 364 7.63 11.77 7.52
N ASN A 365 7.96 10.52 7.81
CA ASN A 365 7.34 9.77 8.89
C ASN A 365 8.43 9.12 9.73
N LEU A 366 8.28 9.21 11.06
CA LEU A 366 9.11 8.53 12.03
C LEU A 366 8.19 7.77 12.98
N SER A 367 8.46 6.50 13.22
CA SER A 367 7.74 5.74 14.23
C SER A 367 8.68 4.90 15.09
N ILE A 368 8.33 4.76 16.36
CA ILE A 368 9.05 4.00 17.37
C ILE A 368 8.04 3.07 18.03
N SER A 369 8.30 1.78 18.00
CA SER A 369 7.44 0.78 18.61
C SER A 369 8.26 -0.25 19.40
N GLY A 370 7.64 -0.80 20.42
CA GLY A 370 8.24 -1.85 21.26
C GLY A 370 7.33 -2.22 22.39
N GLY A 371 7.82 -3.09 23.25
CA GLY A 371 7.07 -3.48 24.44
C GLY A 371 7.68 -4.64 25.19
N GLY A 372 7.10 -4.91 26.34
CA GLY A 372 7.42 -6.03 27.21
C GLY A 372 6.16 -6.81 27.59
N GLU A 373 6.27 -7.64 28.62
CA GLU A 373 5.15 -8.43 29.14
C GLU A 373 4.04 -7.54 29.75
N LEU A 374 4.41 -6.38 30.30
CA LEU A 374 3.48 -5.52 31.04
C LEU A 374 2.89 -4.39 30.19
N ALA A 375 3.63 -3.88 29.21
CA ALA A 375 3.17 -2.74 28.39
C ALA A 375 3.82 -2.72 27.00
N ASN A 376 3.03 -2.33 26.02
CA ASN A 376 3.48 -2.08 24.66
C ASN A 376 3.29 -0.60 24.35
N TYR A 377 4.15 -0.05 23.49
CA TYR A 377 4.09 1.35 23.08
C TYR A 377 4.28 1.50 21.58
N TYR A 378 3.61 2.49 21.02
CA TYR A 378 3.77 2.97 19.65
C TYR A 378 3.72 4.49 19.67
N PHE A 379 4.73 5.13 19.12
CA PHE A 379 4.81 6.58 18.93
C PHE A 379 5.12 6.86 17.48
N SER A 380 4.45 7.83 16.90
CA SER A 380 4.71 8.30 15.56
C SER A 380 4.71 9.82 15.49
N ALA A 381 5.47 10.31 14.52
CA ALA A 381 5.47 11.72 14.13
C ALA A 381 5.53 11.77 12.60
N GLY A 382 4.61 12.50 11.99
CA GLY A 382 4.53 12.70 10.56
C GLY A 382 4.56 14.18 10.20
N TYR A 383 5.25 14.50 9.13
CA TYR A 383 5.19 15.82 8.48
C TYR A 383 4.80 15.61 7.03
N TYR A 384 3.80 16.31 6.59
CA TYR A 384 3.32 16.30 5.22
C TYR A 384 3.13 17.72 4.73
N ASN A 385 3.70 18.03 3.57
CA ASN A 385 3.51 19.28 2.86
C ASN A 385 3.14 18.99 1.42
N GLU A 386 1.98 19.44 1.03
CA GLU A 386 1.48 19.32 -0.34
C GLU A 386 1.21 20.71 -0.90
N GLU A 387 1.78 20.98 -2.07
CA GLU A 387 1.55 22.19 -2.83
C GLU A 387 0.73 21.87 -4.07
N GLY A 388 -0.21 22.75 -4.40
CA GLY A 388 -0.94 22.67 -5.65
C GLY A 388 -0.10 23.19 -6.82
N THR A 389 -0.44 22.71 -8.02
CA THR A 389 0.13 23.21 -9.26
C THR A 389 -0.51 24.51 -9.73
N THR A 390 -1.52 25.01 -9.03
CA THR A 390 -2.16 26.31 -9.27
C THR A 390 -1.83 27.31 -8.18
#